data_4706cbc3b9a13ca724941340b6059240
#
_entry.id   4706cbc3b9a13ca724941340b6059240
#
_cell.length_a   1.000
_cell.length_b   1.000
_cell.length_c   1.000
_cell.angle_alpha   90.00
_cell.angle_beta   90.00
_cell.angle_gamma   90.00
#
_symmetry.space_group_name_H-M   'P 1'
#
loop_
_entity.id
_entity.type
_entity.pdbx_description
1 polymer ?
#
loop_
_entity_poly.entity_id
_entity_poly.type
_entity_poly.pdbx_seq_one_letter_code
_entity_poly.pdbx_strand_id
1 'polypeptide(L)'
;MAKQDVVAGLDLGSGRGACVVGAPDPEGQGMQILGGATVPCRGVKGGVVINIQDAARSIRQAVEKAEEQAGGAMVHGVYLGVRGAHLESFNNRGAYNIARTDKEITTEDVNAVVENAKAIPISNDREILHVIPQGFGLDRQRGVPDPVGMEGSLLEVEVHIVTASSNHLNNLNRAVAEAGFDVTEAIYSPLALGDFLVTPEERDLGSMLVDLGGQSISLVVYSEGAVRFTREVDLGTDAITRDLAVGLQTHMPTAERIKVDHGVAHPSLVNGGGDVPVAFKGLDGRTEKQARLAVLTDIILPRVEELLTIVGETVQNSNYADVVLPCGAVLTGGGAMMKGFPEAAKQVLNMSARLGLPHSGIVQAPDNLLDPTYSTALALVCYPQSSLYRATGLAARREPSRWKRRLRGFFKDFL
;
A
#
# COMPACT_ATOMS: atom_id res chain seq x y z
N MET A 1 10.96 -33.22 -1.69
CA MET A 1 11.35 -31.79 -1.78
C MET A 1 11.14 -31.17 -0.42
N ALA A 2 12.13 -30.48 0.13
CA ALA A 2 11.95 -29.75 1.40
C ALA A 2 10.81 -28.73 1.20
N LYS A 3 9.90 -28.64 2.17
CA LYS A 3 8.78 -27.70 2.16
C LYS A 3 9.40 -26.29 2.24
N GLN A 4 9.45 -25.61 1.11
CA GLN A 4 9.99 -24.24 1.04
C GLN A 4 9.03 -23.34 1.81
N ASP A 5 9.53 -22.59 2.80
CA ASP A 5 8.73 -21.63 3.54
C ASP A 5 8.38 -20.48 2.57
N VAL A 6 7.13 -20.46 2.11
CA VAL A 6 6.64 -19.42 1.18
C VAL A 6 5.98 -18.28 1.94
N VAL A 7 6.07 -17.09 1.37
CA VAL A 7 5.43 -15.86 1.81
C VAL A 7 4.41 -15.46 0.75
N ALA A 8 3.19 -15.11 1.16
CA ALA A 8 2.17 -14.64 0.24
C ALA A 8 1.72 -13.24 0.60
N GLY A 9 1.67 -12.34 -0.39
CA GLY A 9 1.10 -11.00 -0.28
C GLY A 9 -0.27 -10.95 -0.94
N LEU A 10 -1.28 -10.50 -0.21
CA LEU A 10 -2.66 -10.41 -0.67
C LEU A 10 -3.14 -8.95 -0.66
N ASP A 11 -3.47 -8.43 -1.84
CA ASP A 11 -4.09 -7.11 -2.02
C ASP A 11 -5.53 -7.25 -2.47
N LEU A 12 -6.45 -6.55 -1.79
CA LEU A 12 -7.89 -6.57 -2.07
C LEU A 12 -8.37 -5.18 -2.47
N GLY A 13 -8.30 -4.90 -3.77
CA GLY A 13 -8.85 -3.67 -4.34
C GLY A 13 -10.36 -3.77 -4.63
N SER A 14 -11.01 -2.65 -4.94
CA SER A 14 -12.47 -2.56 -5.20
C SER A 14 -12.94 -3.30 -6.45
N GLY A 15 -12.07 -3.51 -7.42
CA GLY A 15 -12.40 -4.20 -8.69
C GLY A 15 -11.55 -5.44 -8.95
N ARG A 16 -10.39 -5.55 -8.32
CA ARG A 16 -9.42 -6.62 -8.56
C ARG A 16 -8.74 -7.02 -7.25
N GLY A 17 -8.59 -8.32 -7.01
CA GLY A 17 -7.74 -8.88 -5.98
C GLY A 17 -6.47 -9.47 -6.61
N ALA A 18 -5.32 -9.27 -5.98
CA ALA A 18 -4.04 -9.80 -6.39
C ALA A 18 -3.39 -10.60 -5.26
N CYS A 19 -2.85 -11.76 -5.60
CA CYS A 19 -2.00 -12.54 -4.70
C CYS A 19 -0.66 -12.83 -5.39
N VAL A 20 0.43 -12.65 -4.67
CA VAL A 20 1.78 -13.00 -5.10
C VAL A 20 2.40 -13.92 -4.07
N VAL A 21 3.06 -14.96 -4.54
CA VAL A 21 3.79 -15.95 -3.72
C VAL A 21 5.27 -15.82 -4.00
N GLY A 22 6.06 -15.70 -2.95
CA GLY A 22 7.52 -15.67 -3.01
C GLY A 22 8.15 -16.53 -1.93
N ALA A 23 9.44 -16.73 -2.04
CA ALA A 23 10.25 -17.38 -1.02
C ALA A 23 11.52 -16.56 -0.76
N PRO A 24 12.12 -16.64 0.44
CA PRO A 24 13.43 -16.07 0.67
C PRO A 24 14.44 -16.63 -0.35
N ASP A 25 15.23 -15.73 -0.95
CA ASP A 25 16.30 -16.14 -1.84
C ASP A 25 17.31 -17.01 -1.07
N PRO A 26 17.65 -18.23 -1.55
CA PRO A 26 18.65 -19.07 -0.91
C PRO A 26 20.03 -18.40 -0.76
N GLU A 27 20.37 -17.45 -1.64
CA GLU A 27 21.61 -16.69 -1.60
C GLU A 27 21.54 -15.48 -0.64
N GLY A 28 20.39 -15.26 0.03
CA GLY A 28 20.19 -14.22 1.05
C GLY A 28 20.02 -12.80 0.51
N GLN A 29 19.79 -12.63 -0.79
CA GLN A 29 19.71 -11.32 -1.45
C GLN A 29 18.26 -10.81 -1.64
N GLY A 30 17.29 -11.23 -0.83
CA GLY A 30 15.92 -10.72 -0.91
C GLY A 30 14.85 -11.78 -1.06
N MET A 31 13.79 -11.47 -1.82
CA MET A 31 12.70 -12.38 -2.14
C MET A 31 12.74 -12.78 -3.61
N GLN A 32 12.63 -14.08 -3.88
CA GLN A 32 12.37 -14.64 -5.20
C GLN A 32 10.86 -14.81 -5.35
N ILE A 33 10.27 -14.19 -6.37
CA ILE A 33 8.85 -14.35 -6.68
C ILE A 33 8.64 -15.62 -7.50
N LEU A 34 7.77 -16.48 -6.99
CA LEU A 34 7.51 -17.81 -7.57
C LEU A 34 6.28 -17.81 -8.48
N GLY A 35 5.26 -17.04 -8.15
CA GLY A 35 4.01 -16.96 -8.90
C GLY A 35 3.10 -15.86 -8.39
N GLY A 36 2.07 -15.53 -9.16
CA GLY A 36 1.09 -14.55 -8.75
C GLY A 36 -0.12 -14.54 -9.68
N ALA A 37 -1.27 -14.19 -9.14
CA ALA A 37 -2.50 -14.14 -9.89
C ALA A 37 -3.34 -12.93 -9.53
N THR A 38 -4.11 -12.44 -10.50
CA THR A 38 -5.17 -11.46 -10.28
C THR A 38 -6.52 -12.06 -10.61
N VAL A 39 -7.54 -11.67 -9.85
CA VAL A 39 -8.93 -12.08 -10.05
C VAL A 39 -9.86 -10.89 -9.89
N PRO A 40 -11.07 -10.89 -10.48
CA PRO A 40 -12.09 -9.92 -10.14
C PRO A 40 -12.39 -10.00 -8.63
N CYS A 41 -12.26 -8.88 -7.93
CA CYS A 41 -12.59 -8.80 -6.51
C CYS A 41 -14.05 -8.39 -6.34
N ARG A 42 -14.81 -9.23 -5.65
CA ARG A 42 -16.19 -8.94 -5.25
C ARG A 42 -16.25 -8.97 -3.73
N GLY A 43 -17.18 -8.21 -3.15
CA GLY A 43 -17.37 -8.18 -1.70
C GLY A 43 -16.43 -7.21 -0.95
N VAL A 44 -15.53 -6.51 -1.66
CA VAL A 44 -14.68 -5.44 -1.10
C VAL A 44 -14.91 -4.16 -1.88
N LYS A 45 -15.01 -3.03 -1.17
CA LYS A 45 -15.22 -1.72 -1.76
C LYS A 45 -14.57 -0.63 -0.91
N GLY A 46 -13.70 0.22 -1.52
CA GLY A 46 -12.97 1.25 -0.78
C GLY A 46 -12.14 0.71 0.40
N GLY A 47 -11.59 -0.51 0.28
CA GLY A 47 -10.86 -1.18 1.36
C GLY A 47 -11.75 -1.82 2.45
N VAL A 48 -13.07 -1.75 2.32
CA VAL A 48 -14.03 -2.28 3.30
C VAL A 48 -14.73 -3.51 2.75
N VAL A 49 -14.85 -4.56 3.57
CA VAL A 49 -15.62 -5.76 3.23
C VAL A 49 -17.12 -5.43 3.32
N ILE A 50 -17.81 -5.49 2.18
CA ILE A 50 -19.25 -5.29 2.07
C ILE A 50 -20.03 -6.61 2.00
N ASN A 51 -19.35 -7.71 1.64
CA ASN A 51 -19.89 -9.06 1.66
C ASN A 51 -18.76 -10.07 1.92
N ILE A 52 -18.80 -10.74 3.07
CA ILE A 52 -17.73 -11.65 3.52
C ILE A 52 -17.61 -12.86 2.58
N GLN A 53 -18.73 -13.45 2.14
CA GLN A 53 -18.71 -14.66 1.30
C GLN A 53 -18.17 -14.37 -0.10
N ASP A 54 -18.52 -13.21 -0.68
CA ASP A 54 -18.00 -12.79 -1.97
C ASP A 54 -16.51 -12.46 -1.88
N ALA A 55 -16.08 -11.78 -0.81
CA ALA A 55 -14.69 -11.50 -0.54
C ALA A 55 -13.89 -12.80 -0.36
N ALA A 56 -14.37 -13.73 0.46
CA ALA A 56 -13.73 -15.02 0.70
C ALA A 56 -13.57 -15.84 -0.59
N ARG A 57 -14.57 -15.84 -1.49
CA ARG A 57 -14.45 -16.50 -2.80
C ARG A 57 -13.36 -15.86 -3.66
N SER A 58 -13.31 -14.53 -3.69
CA SER A 58 -12.28 -13.80 -4.46
C SER A 58 -10.88 -14.06 -3.90
N ILE A 59 -10.73 -14.06 -2.57
CA ILE A 59 -9.47 -14.38 -1.89
C ILE A 59 -9.01 -15.79 -2.24
N ARG A 60 -9.89 -16.79 -2.07
CA ARG A 60 -9.58 -18.19 -2.38
C ARG A 60 -9.11 -18.35 -3.82
N GLN A 61 -9.84 -17.78 -4.78
CA GLN A 61 -9.46 -17.85 -6.19
C GLN A 61 -8.11 -17.18 -6.49
N ALA A 62 -7.80 -16.05 -5.83
CA ALA A 62 -6.53 -15.37 -6.03
C ALA A 62 -5.36 -16.20 -5.50
N VAL A 63 -5.50 -16.76 -4.29
CA VAL A 63 -4.45 -17.54 -3.65
C VAL A 63 -4.23 -18.86 -4.39
N GLU A 64 -5.29 -19.65 -4.66
CA GLU A 64 -5.19 -20.94 -5.37
C GLU A 64 -4.52 -20.78 -6.74
N LYS A 65 -4.89 -19.75 -7.53
CA LYS A 65 -4.24 -19.47 -8.80
C LYS A 65 -2.78 -19.05 -8.65
N ALA A 66 -2.45 -18.29 -7.62
CA ALA A 66 -1.06 -17.92 -7.36
C ALA A 66 -0.22 -19.13 -6.93
N GLU A 67 -0.77 -20.06 -6.13
CA GLU A 67 -0.16 -21.33 -5.78
C GLU A 67 0.11 -22.20 -7.03
N GLU A 68 -0.87 -22.30 -7.93
CA GLU A 68 -0.70 -23.03 -9.21
C GLU A 68 0.46 -22.46 -10.02
N GLN A 69 0.55 -21.14 -10.16
CA GLN A 69 1.64 -20.47 -10.89
C GLN A 69 2.98 -20.57 -10.16
N ALA A 70 2.96 -20.69 -8.84
CA ALA A 70 4.16 -20.94 -8.02
C ALA A 70 4.59 -22.40 -7.97
N GLY A 71 4.15 -23.24 -8.93
CA GLY A 71 4.53 -24.66 -9.03
C GLY A 71 3.88 -25.54 -7.96
N GLY A 72 2.72 -25.15 -7.42
CA GLY A 72 1.99 -25.87 -6.38
C GLY A 72 2.51 -25.62 -4.97
N ALA A 73 3.15 -24.47 -4.75
CA ALA A 73 3.53 -24.02 -3.41
C ALA A 73 2.27 -23.83 -2.55
N MET A 74 2.29 -24.32 -1.30
CA MET A 74 1.12 -24.23 -0.42
C MET A 74 1.22 -23.01 0.48
N VAL A 75 0.25 -22.10 0.38
CA VAL A 75 0.09 -20.91 1.22
C VAL A 75 -0.78 -21.27 2.42
N HIS A 76 -0.28 -21.01 3.62
CA HIS A 76 -1.04 -21.17 4.86
C HIS A 76 -1.49 -19.82 5.44
N GLY A 77 -0.66 -18.79 5.26
CA GLY A 77 -0.93 -17.45 5.76
C GLY A 77 -0.50 -16.38 4.77
N VAL A 78 -1.18 -15.24 4.82
CA VAL A 78 -0.96 -14.12 3.92
C VAL A 78 -0.58 -12.86 4.68
N TYR A 79 0.30 -12.05 4.11
CA TYR A 79 0.45 -10.65 4.46
C TYR A 79 -0.66 -9.88 3.76
N LEU A 80 -1.59 -9.37 4.55
CA LEU A 80 -2.80 -8.73 4.05
C LEU A 80 -2.61 -7.22 3.92
N GLY A 81 -2.76 -6.70 2.72
CA GLY A 81 -2.80 -5.27 2.49
C GLY A 81 -4.10 -4.64 2.99
N VAL A 82 -3.95 -3.59 3.81
CA VAL A 82 -5.07 -2.80 4.34
C VAL A 82 -4.98 -1.39 3.80
N ARG A 83 -6.12 -0.85 3.33
CA ARG A 83 -6.27 0.52 2.80
C ARG A 83 -7.69 1.03 3.03
N GLY A 84 -7.92 2.31 2.76
CA GLY A 84 -9.26 2.92 2.72
C GLY A 84 -9.52 3.91 3.84
N ALA A 85 -10.60 4.67 3.72
CA ALA A 85 -10.93 5.84 4.54
C ALA A 85 -11.13 5.57 6.04
N HIS A 86 -11.19 4.29 6.45
CA HIS A 86 -11.27 3.89 7.86
C HIS A 86 -9.92 3.96 8.59
N LEU A 87 -8.84 4.21 7.87
CA LEU A 87 -7.50 4.42 8.41
C LEU A 87 -7.28 5.89 8.74
N GLU A 88 -6.70 6.14 9.89
CA GLU A 88 -6.30 7.47 10.35
C GLU A 88 -4.87 7.43 10.86
N SER A 89 -4.17 8.54 10.73
CA SER A 89 -2.80 8.64 11.19
C SER A 89 -2.52 9.98 11.86
N PHE A 90 -1.56 9.97 12.75
CA PHE A 90 -1.06 11.16 13.45
C PHE A 90 0.35 10.90 13.98
N ASN A 91 1.06 11.98 14.27
CA ASN A 91 2.39 11.91 14.90
C ASN A 91 2.26 12.10 16.40
N ASN A 92 3.10 11.38 17.16
CA ASN A 92 3.21 11.54 18.60
C ASN A 92 4.66 11.46 19.05
N ARG A 93 4.93 11.91 20.28
CA ARG A 93 6.26 11.89 20.88
C ARG A 93 6.25 11.07 22.16
N GLY A 94 7.33 10.32 22.38
CA GLY A 94 7.62 9.63 23.61
C GLY A 94 8.93 10.11 24.21
N ALA A 95 9.06 10.01 25.51
CA ALA A 95 10.30 10.28 26.23
C ALA A 95 10.54 9.21 27.28
N TYR A 96 11.82 8.89 27.51
CA TYR A 96 12.24 7.91 28.50
C TYR A 96 13.53 8.34 29.16
N ASN A 97 13.55 8.36 30.51
CA ASN A 97 14.75 8.72 31.27
C ASN A 97 15.61 7.50 31.53
N ILE A 98 16.92 7.61 31.23
CA ILE A 98 17.92 6.57 31.47
C ILE A 98 18.43 6.73 32.88
N ALA A 99 18.00 5.84 33.78
CA ALA A 99 18.36 5.89 35.21
C ALA A 99 19.66 5.15 35.52
N ARG A 100 20.21 4.37 34.61
CA ARG A 100 21.45 3.61 34.81
C ARG A 100 22.66 4.52 34.94
N THR A 101 23.67 4.06 35.69
CA THR A 101 24.88 4.83 35.97
C THR A 101 25.77 5.01 34.70
N ASP A 102 25.80 4.01 33.84
CA ASP A 102 26.56 4.01 32.56
C ASP A 102 25.89 4.85 31.50
N LYS A 103 24.57 5.12 31.64
CA LYS A 103 23.77 5.88 30.70
C LYS A 103 23.83 5.41 29.24
N GLU A 104 24.33 4.22 28.97
CA GLU A 104 24.38 3.62 27.64
C GLU A 104 22.97 3.22 27.22
N ILE A 105 22.54 3.67 26.04
CA ILE A 105 21.23 3.36 25.47
C ILE A 105 21.21 1.91 24.99
N THR A 106 20.24 1.14 25.44
CA THR A 106 20.02 -0.23 25.02
C THR A 106 18.79 -0.37 24.10
N THR A 107 18.66 -1.53 23.48
CA THR A 107 17.46 -1.86 22.70
C THR A 107 16.18 -1.83 23.54
N GLU A 108 16.28 -2.20 24.83
CA GLU A 108 15.16 -2.15 25.78
C GLU A 108 14.71 -0.71 26.04
N ASP A 109 15.63 0.26 26.09
CA ASP A 109 15.29 1.67 26.25
C ASP A 109 14.60 2.22 25.00
N VAL A 110 15.08 1.83 23.82
CA VAL A 110 14.44 2.17 22.55
C VAL A 110 13.01 1.61 22.50
N ASN A 111 12.80 0.35 22.90
CA ASN A 111 11.48 -0.23 22.99
C ASN A 111 10.60 0.53 24.01
N ALA A 112 11.15 0.87 25.18
CA ALA A 112 10.42 1.60 26.22
C ALA A 112 9.97 2.98 25.77
N VAL A 113 10.81 3.76 25.08
CA VAL A 113 10.45 5.09 24.60
C VAL A 113 9.38 5.00 23.49
N VAL A 114 9.44 3.99 22.61
CA VAL A 114 8.43 3.75 21.59
C VAL A 114 7.10 3.31 22.24
N GLU A 115 7.12 2.46 23.25
CA GLU A 115 5.90 2.09 24.01
C GLU A 115 5.30 3.32 24.72
N ASN A 116 6.12 4.22 25.28
CA ASN A 116 5.63 5.48 25.87
C ASN A 116 4.97 6.37 24.80
N ALA A 117 5.52 6.41 23.59
CA ALA A 117 4.92 7.14 22.48
C ALA A 117 3.58 6.55 22.02
N LYS A 118 3.31 5.26 22.27
CA LYS A 118 2.02 4.60 21.98
C LYS A 118 0.95 4.87 23.04
N ALA A 119 1.33 5.32 24.24
CA ALA A 119 0.44 5.51 25.37
C ALA A 119 -0.47 6.73 25.18
N ILE A 120 -1.33 6.68 24.19
CA ILE A 120 -2.29 7.72 23.82
C ILE A 120 -3.72 7.20 23.91
N PRO A 121 -4.68 8.07 24.25
CA PRO A 121 -6.08 7.70 24.20
C PRO A 121 -6.51 7.54 22.73
N ILE A 122 -6.85 6.33 22.35
CA ILE A 122 -7.51 6.03 21.08
C ILE A 122 -8.95 5.59 21.35
N SER A 123 -9.86 5.84 20.40
CA SER A 123 -11.25 5.40 20.50
C SER A 123 -11.33 3.87 20.59
N ASN A 124 -12.29 3.35 21.38
CA ASN A 124 -12.46 1.91 21.63
C ASN A 124 -12.79 1.09 20.36
N ASP A 125 -13.23 1.73 19.30
CA ASP A 125 -13.54 1.13 18.01
C ASP A 125 -12.36 1.12 17.05
N ARG A 126 -11.18 1.57 17.51
CA ARG A 126 -9.95 1.63 16.72
C ARG A 126 -8.82 0.84 17.38
N GLU A 127 -7.90 0.37 16.59
CA GLU A 127 -6.66 -0.27 17.03
C GLU A 127 -5.44 0.28 16.27
N ILE A 128 -4.29 0.25 16.91
CA ILE A 128 -3.02 0.65 16.30
C ILE A 128 -2.58 -0.44 15.34
N LEU A 129 -2.48 -0.08 14.06
CA LEU A 129 -1.99 -0.96 13.00
C LEU A 129 -0.46 -0.86 12.89
N HIS A 130 0.09 0.35 12.86
CA HIS A 130 1.55 0.59 12.81
C HIS A 130 1.98 1.70 13.75
N VAL A 131 3.21 1.57 14.26
CA VAL A 131 3.97 2.63 14.93
C VAL A 131 5.33 2.70 14.27
N ILE A 132 5.64 3.84 13.66
CA ILE A 132 6.81 4.02 12.81
C ILE A 132 7.69 5.11 13.43
N PRO A 133 8.86 4.78 13.99
CA PRO A 133 9.80 5.79 14.44
C PRO A 133 10.23 6.70 13.27
N GLN A 134 10.21 8.01 13.52
CA GLN A 134 10.61 9.03 12.56
C GLN A 134 12.01 9.56 12.83
N GLY A 135 12.55 9.30 14.02
CA GLY A 135 13.85 9.70 14.47
C GLY A 135 13.89 9.81 16.00
N PHE A 136 15.08 9.72 16.56
CA PHE A 136 15.31 9.80 17.99
C PHE A 136 15.99 11.12 18.37
N GLY A 137 15.77 11.53 19.60
CA GLY A 137 16.49 12.59 20.28
C GLY A 137 17.22 12.03 21.48
N LEU A 138 18.43 12.52 21.75
CA LEU A 138 19.22 12.16 22.90
C LEU A 138 19.72 13.42 23.61
N ASP A 139 19.19 13.70 24.79
CA ASP A 139 19.40 14.95 25.53
C ASP A 139 19.01 16.20 24.68
N ARG A 140 19.98 16.88 24.06
CA ARG A 140 19.77 18.03 23.20
C ARG A 140 20.00 17.77 21.70
N GLN A 141 20.50 16.57 21.38
CA GLN A 141 20.73 16.16 20.00
C GLN A 141 19.44 15.60 19.41
N ARG A 142 19.05 16.07 18.24
CA ARG A 142 17.91 15.58 17.46
C ARG A 142 18.39 14.87 16.20
N GLY A 143 17.49 14.10 15.56
CA GLY A 143 17.79 13.44 14.30
C GLY A 143 18.78 12.28 14.42
N VAL A 144 18.79 11.61 15.57
CA VAL A 144 19.59 10.39 15.76
C VAL A 144 18.83 9.22 15.11
N PRO A 145 19.38 8.55 14.09
CA PRO A 145 18.69 7.45 13.42
C PRO A 145 18.69 6.16 14.27
N ASP A 146 19.78 5.87 14.97
CA ASP A 146 19.90 4.73 15.89
C ASP A 146 20.66 5.16 17.14
N PRO A 147 20.01 5.24 18.30
CA PRO A 147 20.64 5.67 19.55
C PRO A 147 21.31 4.53 20.32
N VAL A 148 21.17 3.26 19.91
CA VAL A 148 21.72 2.11 20.65
C VAL A 148 23.25 2.21 20.74
N GLY A 149 23.79 2.06 21.97
CA GLY A 149 25.22 2.18 22.26
C GLY A 149 25.71 3.63 22.45
N MET A 150 24.85 4.64 22.30
CA MET A 150 25.17 6.03 22.66
C MET A 150 24.92 6.27 24.15
N GLU A 151 25.58 7.27 24.72
CA GLU A 151 25.37 7.69 26.11
C GLU A 151 24.44 8.90 26.18
N GLY A 152 23.43 8.85 27.06
CA GLY A 152 22.51 9.94 27.29
C GLY A 152 21.59 9.73 28.48
N SER A 153 20.98 10.81 28.95
CA SER A 153 20.11 10.80 30.15
C SER A 153 18.62 10.79 29.77
N LEU A 154 18.26 11.42 28.66
CA LEU A 154 16.90 11.52 28.16
C LEU A 154 16.86 11.04 26.72
N LEU A 155 16.15 9.95 26.49
CA LEU A 155 15.85 9.43 25.16
C LEU A 155 14.44 9.89 24.75
N GLU A 156 14.33 10.51 23.58
CA GLU A 156 13.05 10.93 22.99
C GLU A 156 12.86 10.20 21.64
N VAL A 157 11.62 9.98 21.25
CA VAL A 157 11.27 9.47 19.92
C VAL A 157 10.08 10.25 19.37
N GLU A 158 10.11 10.55 18.10
CA GLU A 158 8.94 10.96 17.33
C GLU A 158 8.47 9.75 16.52
N VAL A 159 7.15 9.46 16.58
CA VAL A 159 6.56 8.31 15.89
C VAL A 159 5.39 8.73 15.02
N HIS A 160 5.25 8.09 13.86
CA HIS A 160 4.03 8.12 13.06
C HIS A 160 3.17 6.92 13.42
N ILE A 161 1.94 7.15 13.85
CA ILE A 161 1.00 6.11 14.27
C ILE A 161 -0.12 6.02 13.24
N VAL A 162 -0.36 4.80 12.75
CA VAL A 162 -1.49 4.49 11.87
C VAL A 162 -2.47 3.63 12.65
N THR A 163 -3.73 4.06 12.70
CA THR A 163 -4.82 3.34 13.34
C THR A 163 -5.87 2.92 12.32
N ALA A 164 -6.57 1.84 12.60
CA ALA A 164 -7.64 1.32 11.77
C ALA A 164 -8.90 1.05 12.60
N SER A 165 -10.07 1.06 11.97
CA SER A 165 -11.30 0.59 12.60
C SER A 165 -11.21 -0.90 12.88
N SER A 166 -11.39 -1.30 14.14
CA SER A 166 -11.35 -2.70 14.58
C SER A 166 -12.39 -3.56 13.86
N ASN A 167 -13.59 -3.01 13.61
CA ASN A 167 -14.64 -3.73 12.90
C ASN A 167 -14.25 -4.04 11.45
N HIS A 168 -13.61 -3.11 10.76
CA HIS A 168 -13.17 -3.32 9.38
C HIS A 168 -12.03 -4.34 9.30
N LEU A 169 -11.04 -4.28 10.21
CA LEU A 169 -9.98 -5.28 10.29
C LEU A 169 -10.52 -6.67 10.62
N ASN A 170 -11.46 -6.77 11.57
CA ASN A 170 -12.10 -8.03 11.92
C ASN A 170 -12.87 -8.64 10.73
N ASN A 171 -13.57 -7.83 9.94
CA ASN A 171 -14.28 -8.30 8.75
C ASN A 171 -13.30 -8.78 7.65
N LEU A 172 -12.16 -8.09 7.46
CA LEU A 172 -11.10 -8.53 6.56
C LEU A 172 -10.50 -9.85 7.02
N ASN A 173 -10.10 -9.95 8.30
CA ASN A 173 -9.56 -11.18 8.90
C ASN A 173 -10.55 -12.35 8.75
N ARG A 174 -11.84 -12.08 8.99
CA ARG A 174 -12.89 -13.08 8.82
C ARG A 174 -13.05 -13.54 7.37
N ALA A 175 -12.96 -12.63 6.41
CA ALA A 175 -13.03 -12.99 5.00
C ALA A 175 -11.86 -13.87 4.56
N VAL A 176 -10.64 -13.60 5.08
CA VAL A 176 -9.44 -14.44 4.84
C VAL A 176 -9.61 -15.82 5.48
N ALA A 177 -10.09 -15.88 6.73
CA ALA A 177 -10.34 -17.14 7.43
C ALA A 177 -11.42 -17.99 6.74
N GLU A 178 -12.51 -17.40 6.26
CA GLU A 178 -13.56 -18.07 5.48
C GLU A 178 -13.04 -18.56 4.11
N ALA A 179 -12.00 -17.93 3.58
CA ALA A 179 -11.30 -18.42 2.40
C ALA A 179 -10.39 -19.62 2.69
N GLY A 180 -10.11 -19.94 3.96
CA GLY A 180 -9.29 -21.07 4.38
C GLY A 180 -7.82 -20.71 4.68
N PHE A 181 -7.48 -19.42 4.83
CA PHE A 181 -6.13 -18.94 5.10
C PHE A 181 -6.04 -18.16 6.41
N ASP A 182 -4.83 -18.07 6.95
CA ASP A 182 -4.54 -17.23 8.12
C ASP A 182 -4.01 -15.87 7.68
N VAL A 183 -4.33 -14.80 8.42
CA VAL A 183 -3.64 -13.52 8.29
C VAL A 183 -2.36 -13.60 9.11
N THR A 184 -1.21 -13.61 8.43
CA THR A 184 0.11 -13.56 9.08
C THR A 184 0.28 -12.19 9.73
N GLU A 185 -0.06 -11.15 8.98
CA GLU A 185 -0.03 -9.77 9.43
C GLU A 185 -0.87 -8.89 8.51
N ALA A 186 -1.53 -7.88 9.09
CA ALA A 186 -2.22 -6.82 8.36
C ALA A 186 -1.27 -5.62 8.22
N ILE A 187 -1.03 -5.19 6.99
CA ILE A 187 -0.06 -4.14 6.66
C ILE A 187 -0.79 -3.00 5.94
N TYR A 188 -0.57 -1.77 6.37
CA TYR A 188 -1.02 -0.60 5.63
C TYR A 188 -0.32 -0.57 4.27
N SER A 189 -1.07 -0.88 3.22
CA SER A 189 -0.53 -1.09 1.86
C SER A 189 0.36 0.03 1.35
N PRO A 190 0.05 1.33 1.56
CA PRO A 190 0.89 2.41 1.07
C PRO A 190 2.28 2.45 1.70
N LEU A 191 2.47 1.95 2.94
CA LEU A 191 3.80 1.84 3.55
C LEU A 191 4.65 0.80 2.83
N ALA A 192 4.09 -0.37 2.54
CA ALA A 192 4.79 -1.40 1.78
C ALA A 192 5.11 -0.92 0.35
N LEU A 193 4.14 -0.28 -0.32
CA LEU A 193 4.34 0.31 -1.65
C LEU A 193 5.44 1.37 -1.65
N GLY A 194 5.45 2.26 -0.66
CA GLY A 194 6.47 3.30 -0.58
C GLY A 194 7.86 2.75 -0.32
N ASP A 195 7.99 1.73 0.54
CA ASP A 195 9.27 1.06 0.76
C ASP A 195 9.75 0.31 -0.49
N PHE A 196 8.83 -0.14 -1.32
CA PHE A 196 9.10 -0.89 -2.54
C PHE A 196 9.38 -0.01 -3.78
N LEU A 197 8.73 1.16 -3.92
CA LEU A 197 8.73 1.97 -5.15
C LEU A 197 9.46 3.32 -5.03
N VAL A 198 9.62 3.83 -3.80
CA VAL A 198 10.32 5.09 -3.54
C VAL A 198 11.76 4.78 -3.15
N THR A 199 12.73 5.34 -3.87
CA THR A 199 14.14 5.05 -3.59
C THR A 199 14.59 5.60 -2.24
N PRO A 200 15.66 5.07 -1.64
CA PRO A 200 16.22 5.62 -0.40
C PRO A 200 16.54 7.11 -0.51
N GLU A 201 17.09 7.54 -1.65
CA GLU A 201 17.45 8.94 -1.91
C GLU A 201 16.20 9.83 -1.98
N GLU A 202 15.13 9.38 -2.64
CA GLU A 202 13.85 10.11 -2.69
C GLU A 202 13.21 10.21 -1.30
N ARG A 203 13.33 9.18 -0.47
CA ARG A 203 12.85 9.21 0.92
C ARG A 203 13.66 10.17 1.79
N ASP A 204 14.95 10.26 1.57
CA ASP A 204 15.84 11.14 2.32
C ASP A 204 15.63 12.61 1.93
N LEU A 205 15.65 12.91 0.65
CA LEU A 205 15.53 14.27 0.12
C LEU A 205 14.13 14.88 0.25
N GLY A 206 13.10 14.05 0.32
CA GLY A 206 11.70 14.47 0.40
C GLY A 206 10.90 14.17 -0.86
N SER A 207 9.88 13.33 -0.71
CA SER A 207 9.00 12.88 -1.78
C SER A 207 7.64 12.48 -1.25
N MET A 208 6.67 12.28 -2.15
CA MET A 208 5.40 11.64 -1.79
C MET A 208 5.09 10.47 -2.70
N LEU A 209 4.58 9.38 -2.13
CA LEU A 209 3.89 8.33 -2.87
C LEU A 209 2.41 8.69 -2.99
N VAL A 210 1.85 8.52 -4.19
CA VAL A 210 0.42 8.66 -4.46
C VAL A 210 -0.08 7.37 -5.11
N ASP A 211 -0.83 6.56 -4.36
CA ASP A 211 -1.48 5.34 -4.88
C ASP A 211 -2.91 5.66 -5.32
N LEU A 212 -3.13 5.67 -6.62
CA LEU A 212 -4.39 6.02 -7.27
C LEU A 212 -5.23 4.77 -7.50
N GLY A 213 -6.02 4.43 -6.49
CA GLY A 213 -6.98 3.33 -6.56
C GLY A 213 -8.29 3.71 -7.28
N GLY A 214 -9.20 2.73 -7.42
CA GLY A 214 -10.53 2.95 -7.99
C GLY A 214 -11.42 3.83 -7.11
N GLN A 215 -11.40 3.60 -5.79
CA GLN A 215 -12.29 4.27 -4.83
C GLN A 215 -11.57 5.04 -3.73
N SER A 216 -10.27 4.91 -3.61
CA SER A 216 -9.46 5.69 -2.68
C SER A 216 -8.14 6.10 -3.31
N ILE A 217 -7.58 7.20 -2.82
CA ILE A 217 -6.21 7.62 -3.07
C ILE A 217 -5.49 7.58 -1.74
N SER A 218 -4.34 6.89 -1.72
CA SER A 218 -3.50 6.82 -0.53
C SER A 218 -2.26 7.67 -0.73
N LEU A 219 -1.89 8.45 0.29
CA LEU A 219 -0.74 9.34 0.29
C LEU A 219 0.24 8.95 1.39
N VAL A 220 1.52 8.94 1.07
CA VAL A 220 2.62 8.81 2.03
C VAL A 220 3.67 9.86 1.71
N VAL A 221 4.03 10.68 2.68
CA VAL A 221 5.09 11.69 2.57
C VAL A 221 6.33 11.20 3.31
N TYR A 222 7.45 11.29 2.65
CA TYR A 222 8.77 10.93 3.15
C TYR A 222 9.68 12.16 3.25
N SER A 223 10.52 12.20 4.26
CA SER A 223 11.64 13.13 4.40
C SER A 223 12.63 12.62 5.45
N GLU A 224 13.92 12.88 5.26
CA GLU A 224 14.97 12.42 6.16
C GLU A 224 14.90 10.91 6.41
N GLY A 225 14.60 10.14 5.36
CA GLY A 225 14.48 8.69 5.40
C GLY A 225 13.24 8.14 6.10
N ALA A 226 12.38 8.98 6.67
CA ALA A 226 11.25 8.59 7.49
C ALA A 226 9.88 8.92 6.87
N VAL A 227 8.85 8.16 7.26
CA VAL A 227 7.45 8.50 6.97
C VAL A 227 7.03 9.66 7.86
N ARG A 228 6.66 10.79 7.26
CA ARG A 228 6.24 11.99 7.98
C ARG A 228 4.73 12.16 8.07
N PHE A 229 4.01 11.71 7.04
CA PHE A 229 2.57 11.86 6.95
C PHE A 229 1.97 10.76 6.07
N THR A 230 0.80 10.28 6.45
CA THR A 230 -0.02 9.41 5.59
C THR A 230 -1.47 9.90 5.59
N ARG A 231 -2.17 9.68 4.48
CA ARG A 231 -3.59 10.03 4.37
C ARG A 231 -4.30 9.13 3.38
N GLU A 232 -5.53 8.77 3.72
CA GLU A 232 -6.49 8.15 2.81
C GLU A 232 -7.53 9.20 2.38
N VAL A 233 -7.74 9.31 1.08
CA VAL A 233 -8.79 10.15 0.48
C VAL A 233 -9.86 9.21 -0.06
N ASP A 234 -11.12 9.39 0.37
CA ASP A 234 -12.27 8.58 -0.04
C ASP A 234 -12.81 9.03 -1.41
N LEU A 235 -11.92 9.09 -2.38
CA LEU A 235 -12.20 9.37 -3.78
C LEU A 235 -11.14 8.71 -4.64
N GLY A 236 -11.53 8.16 -5.78
CA GLY A 236 -10.62 7.48 -6.68
C GLY A 236 -11.07 7.53 -8.13
N THR A 237 -10.39 6.80 -8.99
CA THR A 237 -10.59 6.84 -10.45
C THR A 237 -11.88 6.21 -10.94
N ASP A 238 -12.69 5.56 -10.07
CA ASP A 238 -14.07 5.15 -10.36
C ASP A 238 -14.97 6.38 -10.61
N ALA A 239 -14.62 7.56 -10.11
CA ALA A 239 -15.29 8.81 -10.43
C ALA A 239 -15.20 9.13 -11.92
N ILE A 240 -14.02 8.94 -12.54
CA ILE A 240 -13.82 9.08 -13.99
C ILE A 240 -14.72 8.10 -14.76
N THR A 241 -14.78 6.84 -14.30
CA THR A 241 -15.65 5.83 -14.89
C THR A 241 -17.11 6.23 -14.83
N ARG A 242 -17.54 6.82 -13.71
CA ARG A 242 -18.91 7.30 -13.53
C ARG A 242 -19.22 8.47 -14.47
N ASP A 243 -18.30 9.42 -14.59
CA ASP A 243 -18.47 10.56 -15.50
C ASP A 243 -18.57 10.10 -16.96
N LEU A 244 -17.73 9.14 -17.38
CA LEU A 244 -17.83 8.51 -18.70
C LEU A 244 -19.16 7.77 -18.89
N ALA A 245 -19.62 7.02 -17.87
CA ALA A 245 -20.88 6.29 -17.96
C ALA A 245 -22.07 7.24 -18.14
N VAL A 246 -22.09 8.36 -17.43
CA VAL A 246 -23.10 9.41 -17.54
C VAL A 246 -22.99 10.16 -18.87
N GLY A 247 -21.80 10.67 -19.21
CA GLY A 247 -21.58 11.48 -20.42
C GLY A 247 -21.84 10.71 -21.72
N LEU A 248 -21.48 9.43 -21.75
CA LEU A 248 -21.69 8.56 -22.91
C LEU A 248 -23.05 7.81 -22.87
N GLN A 249 -23.78 7.88 -21.75
CA GLN A 249 -25.00 7.12 -21.52
C GLN A 249 -24.78 5.61 -21.78
N THR A 250 -23.82 5.04 -21.06
CA THR A 250 -23.44 3.62 -21.14
C THR A 250 -23.36 2.98 -19.74
N HIS A 251 -23.23 1.65 -19.69
CA HIS A 251 -23.08 0.93 -18.42
C HIS A 251 -21.67 1.12 -17.81
N MET A 252 -21.58 1.11 -16.49
CA MET A 252 -20.30 1.24 -15.75
C MET A 252 -19.20 0.28 -16.24
N PRO A 253 -19.46 -1.02 -16.50
CA PRO A 253 -18.40 -1.90 -17.02
C PRO A 253 -17.91 -1.51 -18.43
N THR A 254 -18.79 -0.94 -19.25
CA THR A 254 -18.40 -0.44 -20.58
C THR A 254 -17.58 0.84 -20.46
N ALA A 255 -18.00 1.76 -19.59
CA ALA A 255 -17.26 3.00 -19.31
C ALA A 255 -15.87 2.70 -18.73
N GLU A 256 -15.77 1.72 -17.82
CA GLU A 256 -14.48 1.27 -17.26
C GLU A 256 -13.54 0.76 -18.36
N ARG A 257 -14.05 -0.08 -19.25
CA ARG A 257 -13.26 -0.56 -20.38
C ARG A 257 -12.81 0.60 -21.29
N ILE A 258 -13.71 1.55 -21.62
CA ILE A 258 -13.37 2.74 -22.39
C ILE A 258 -12.25 3.54 -21.68
N LYS A 259 -12.37 3.75 -20.38
CA LYS A 259 -11.33 4.44 -19.57
C LYS A 259 -9.97 3.73 -19.67
N VAL A 260 -9.94 2.41 -19.52
CA VAL A 260 -8.71 1.63 -19.55
C VAL A 260 -8.09 1.60 -20.94
N ASP A 261 -8.90 1.38 -22.00
CA ASP A 261 -8.42 1.18 -23.35
C ASP A 261 -8.08 2.50 -24.06
N HIS A 262 -8.82 3.58 -23.76
CA HIS A 262 -8.78 4.84 -24.51
C HIS A 262 -8.60 6.09 -23.66
N GLY A 263 -8.57 5.96 -22.31
CA GLY A 263 -8.44 7.11 -21.41
C GLY A 263 -7.12 7.86 -21.59
N VAL A 264 -7.21 9.19 -21.65
CA VAL A 264 -6.07 10.11 -21.73
C VAL A 264 -6.24 11.18 -20.67
N ALA A 265 -5.23 11.35 -19.82
CA ALA A 265 -5.22 12.27 -18.67
C ALA A 265 -4.56 13.63 -18.98
N HIS A 266 -4.00 13.83 -20.19
CA HIS A 266 -3.34 15.08 -20.54
C HIS A 266 -3.62 15.44 -22.02
N PRO A 267 -4.04 16.69 -22.32
CA PRO A 267 -4.51 17.08 -23.66
C PRO A 267 -3.42 17.00 -24.73
N SER A 268 -2.13 17.13 -24.39
CA SER A 268 -1.03 17.05 -25.35
C SER A 268 -0.95 15.71 -26.09
N LEU A 269 -1.50 14.65 -25.51
CA LEU A 269 -1.47 13.29 -26.07
C LEU A 269 -2.65 13.00 -27.02
N VAL A 270 -3.58 13.94 -27.16
CA VAL A 270 -4.72 13.85 -28.10
C VAL A 270 -4.42 14.53 -29.44
N ASN A 271 -3.35 15.34 -29.50
CA ASN A 271 -2.97 16.10 -30.69
C ASN A 271 -2.76 15.19 -31.90
N GLY A 272 -3.64 15.32 -32.92
CA GLY A 272 -3.64 14.53 -34.14
C GLY A 272 -4.49 13.26 -34.13
N GLY A 273 -5.00 12.82 -32.96
CA GLY A 273 -5.85 11.64 -32.81
C GLY A 273 -7.26 11.89 -32.25
N GLY A 274 -7.63 13.17 -32.06
CA GLY A 274 -8.91 13.53 -31.42
C GLY A 274 -10.17 13.07 -32.18
N ASP A 275 -10.05 12.81 -33.47
CA ASP A 275 -11.15 12.33 -34.34
C ASP A 275 -11.27 10.79 -34.38
N VAL A 276 -10.40 10.04 -33.68
CA VAL A 276 -10.48 8.58 -33.63
C VAL A 276 -11.81 8.16 -32.99
N PRO A 277 -12.67 7.41 -33.72
CA PRO A 277 -13.93 6.94 -33.18
C PRO A 277 -13.72 5.77 -32.23
N VAL A 278 -14.35 5.82 -31.06
CA VAL A 278 -14.43 4.74 -30.09
C VAL A 278 -15.85 4.21 -30.08
N ALA A 279 -16.02 2.94 -30.45
CA ALA A 279 -17.32 2.28 -30.51
C ALA A 279 -17.66 1.62 -29.14
N PHE A 280 -18.89 1.75 -28.71
CA PHE A 280 -19.37 1.15 -27.45
C PHE A 280 -20.89 0.88 -27.50
N LYS A 281 -21.39 0.09 -26.54
CA LYS A 281 -22.82 -0.17 -26.40
C LYS A 281 -23.48 0.85 -25.48
N GLY A 282 -24.66 1.32 -25.88
CA GLY A 282 -25.50 2.19 -25.07
C GLY A 282 -26.12 1.48 -23.86
N LEU A 283 -26.89 2.23 -23.04
CA LEU A 283 -27.58 1.72 -21.84
C LEU A 283 -28.54 0.56 -22.10
N ASP A 284 -29.10 0.45 -23.31
CA ASP A 284 -29.95 -0.66 -23.70
C ASP A 284 -29.17 -1.97 -23.97
N GLY A 285 -27.83 -1.91 -23.95
CA GLY A 285 -26.92 -3.02 -24.21
C GLY A 285 -26.93 -3.52 -25.67
N ARG A 286 -27.73 -2.88 -26.57
CA ARG A 286 -27.96 -3.28 -27.96
C ARG A 286 -27.50 -2.25 -28.95
N THR A 287 -27.85 -0.99 -28.74
CA THR A 287 -27.51 0.12 -29.64
C THR A 287 -26.01 0.36 -29.63
N GLU A 288 -25.39 0.28 -30.80
CA GLU A 288 -23.99 0.70 -30.99
C GLU A 288 -23.94 2.22 -31.08
N LYS A 289 -23.08 2.79 -30.24
CA LYS A 289 -22.76 4.23 -30.22
C LYS A 289 -21.29 4.43 -30.52
N GLN A 290 -20.94 5.64 -30.94
CA GLN A 290 -19.55 6.06 -31.16
C GLN A 290 -19.35 7.43 -30.53
N ALA A 291 -18.18 7.64 -29.93
CA ALA A 291 -17.71 8.94 -29.48
C ALA A 291 -16.30 9.17 -30.03
N ARG A 292 -15.95 10.42 -30.34
CA ARG A 292 -14.57 10.76 -30.68
C ARG A 292 -13.69 10.75 -29.42
N LEU A 293 -12.42 10.39 -29.56
CA LEU A 293 -11.46 10.41 -28.47
C LEU A 293 -11.40 11.78 -27.78
N ALA A 294 -11.54 12.87 -28.50
CA ALA A 294 -11.63 14.22 -27.93
C ALA A 294 -12.78 14.35 -26.92
N VAL A 295 -13.97 13.80 -27.23
CA VAL A 295 -15.12 13.83 -26.28
C VAL A 295 -14.85 13.05 -25.02
N LEU A 296 -14.16 11.88 -25.13
CA LEU A 296 -13.75 11.11 -23.96
C LEU A 296 -12.79 11.92 -23.09
N THR A 297 -11.84 12.58 -23.72
CA THR A 297 -10.84 13.42 -23.04
C THR A 297 -11.50 14.61 -22.35
N ASP A 298 -12.45 15.29 -22.99
CA ASP A 298 -13.20 16.41 -22.40
C ASP A 298 -13.99 15.99 -21.14
N ILE A 299 -14.41 14.72 -21.04
CA ILE A 299 -15.06 14.17 -19.85
C ILE A 299 -14.03 13.80 -18.78
N ILE A 300 -12.88 13.26 -19.17
CA ILE A 300 -11.87 12.71 -18.25
C ILE A 300 -11.07 13.84 -17.57
N LEU A 301 -10.62 14.83 -18.32
CA LEU A 301 -9.67 15.84 -17.85
C LEU A 301 -10.13 16.59 -16.60
N PRO A 302 -11.39 17.11 -16.50
CA PRO A 302 -11.83 17.83 -15.31
C PRO A 302 -11.77 16.96 -14.04
N ARG A 303 -12.04 15.65 -14.18
CA ARG A 303 -11.98 14.74 -13.05
C ARG A 303 -10.54 14.41 -12.66
N VAL A 304 -9.64 14.28 -13.60
CA VAL A 304 -8.20 14.11 -13.33
C VAL A 304 -7.65 15.33 -12.59
N GLU A 305 -8.00 16.54 -13.06
CA GLU A 305 -7.63 17.79 -12.39
C GLU A 305 -8.16 17.84 -10.95
N GLU A 306 -9.42 17.50 -10.74
CA GLU A 306 -10.03 17.46 -9.40
C GLU A 306 -9.30 16.49 -8.47
N LEU A 307 -9.06 15.24 -8.91
CA LEU A 307 -8.33 14.23 -8.12
C LEU A 307 -6.94 14.73 -7.71
N LEU A 308 -6.20 15.31 -8.65
CA LEU A 308 -4.87 15.84 -8.38
C LEU A 308 -4.90 17.10 -7.51
N THR A 309 -5.90 17.97 -7.67
CA THR A 309 -6.09 19.14 -6.81
C THR A 309 -6.32 18.71 -5.36
N ILE A 310 -7.19 17.71 -5.12
CA ILE A 310 -7.44 17.16 -3.78
C ILE A 310 -6.14 16.57 -3.19
N VAL A 311 -5.33 15.88 -3.98
CA VAL A 311 -4.00 15.41 -3.55
C VAL A 311 -3.13 16.59 -3.12
N GLY A 312 -3.01 17.62 -3.95
CA GLY A 312 -2.24 18.83 -3.65
C GLY A 312 -2.71 19.54 -2.38
N GLU A 313 -4.01 19.78 -2.25
CA GLU A 313 -4.61 20.39 -1.06
C GLU A 313 -4.38 19.56 0.22
N THR A 314 -4.47 18.22 0.09
CA THR A 314 -4.22 17.31 1.22
C THR A 314 -2.79 17.46 1.75
N VAL A 315 -1.82 17.54 0.85
CA VAL A 315 -0.41 17.72 1.22
C VAL A 315 -0.15 19.14 1.74
N GLN A 316 -0.72 20.17 1.12
CA GLN A 316 -0.60 21.55 1.60
C GLN A 316 -1.13 21.72 3.01
N ASN A 317 -2.26 21.09 3.34
CA ASN A 317 -2.86 21.14 4.67
C ASN A 317 -2.10 20.28 5.72
N SER A 318 -1.12 19.49 5.32
CA SER A 318 -0.36 18.60 6.21
C SER A 318 0.89 19.23 6.85
N ASN A 319 1.25 20.45 6.52
CA ASN A 319 2.52 21.11 6.86
C ASN A 319 3.77 20.47 6.23
N TYR A 320 3.62 19.59 5.24
CA TYR A 320 4.72 18.90 4.56
C TYR A 320 4.82 19.26 3.07
N ALA A 321 4.15 20.31 2.61
CA ALA A 321 4.15 20.70 1.20
C ALA A 321 5.55 21.02 0.67
N ASP A 322 6.34 21.77 1.41
CA ASP A 322 7.70 22.15 1.00
C ASP A 322 8.67 20.96 1.02
N VAL A 323 8.39 19.98 1.86
CA VAL A 323 9.22 18.78 2.03
C VAL A 323 9.20 17.87 0.81
N VAL A 324 8.08 17.83 0.06
CA VAL A 324 7.94 16.95 -1.12
C VAL A 324 8.46 17.57 -2.41
N LEU A 325 8.77 18.86 -2.43
CA LEU A 325 9.22 19.58 -3.63
C LEU A 325 10.53 19.02 -4.24
N PRO A 326 11.53 18.59 -3.45
CA PRO A 326 12.80 18.15 -4.03
C PRO A 326 12.67 16.99 -5.02
N CYS A 327 11.92 15.93 -4.67
CA CYS A 327 11.76 14.76 -5.52
C CYS A 327 10.35 14.64 -6.13
N GLY A 328 9.37 15.34 -5.55
CA GLY A 328 8.00 15.37 -6.07
C GLY A 328 7.21 14.10 -5.77
N ALA A 329 6.37 13.68 -6.74
CA ALA A 329 5.40 12.61 -6.60
C ALA A 329 5.84 11.32 -7.32
N VAL A 330 5.77 10.19 -6.60
CA VAL A 330 5.83 8.85 -7.17
C VAL A 330 4.40 8.31 -7.27
N LEU A 331 3.91 8.15 -8.49
CA LEU A 331 2.54 7.77 -8.80
C LEU A 331 2.44 6.27 -9.02
N THR A 332 1.49 5.61 -8.39
CA THR A 332 1.23 4.18 -8.56
C THR A 332 -0.28 3.88 -8.51
N GLY A 333 -0.64 2.61 -8.58
CA GLY A 333 -2.03 2.18 -8.66
C GLY A 333 -2.59 2.20 -10.07
N GLY A 334 -3.75 1.57 -10.26
CA GLY A 334 -4.37 1.43 -11.59
C GLY A 334 -4.71 2.75 -12.27
N GLY A 335 -5.03 3.79 -11.49
CA GLY A 335 -5.35 5.12 -12.01
C GLY A 335 -4.15 5.83 -12.62
N ALA A 336 -2.97 5.65 -12.05
CA ALA A 336 -1.73 6.25 -12.55
C ALA A 336 -1.31 5.71 -13.92
N MET A 337 -1.85 4.55 -14.34
CA MET A 337 -1.56 3.92 -15.65
C MET A 337 -2.28 4.58 -16.82
N MET A 338 -3.22 5.50 -16.57
CA MET A 338 -3.86 6.26 -17.63
C MET A 338 -2.82 7.11 -18.37
N LYS A 339 -2.85 7.07 -19.69
CA LYS A 339 -1.89 7.80 -20.56
C LYS A 339 -1.87 9.28 -20.21
N GLY A 340 -0.69 9.84 -19.94
CA GLY A 340 -0.51 11.26 -19.62
C GLY A 340 -0.80 11.62 -18.17
N PHE A 341 -1.02 10.66 -17.28
CA PHE A 341 -1.26 10.94 -15.86
C PHE A 341 -0.06 11.61 -15.18
N PRO A 342 1.21 11.19 -15.40
CA PRO A 342 2.36 11.90 -14.86
C PRO A 342 2.48 13.35 -15.36
N GLU A 343 2.14 13.62 -16.62
CA GLU A 343 2.14 14.96 -17.19
C GLU A 343 1.07 15.84 -16.53
N ALA A 344 -0.14 15.31 -16.35
CA ALA A 344 -1.21 15.98 -15.61
C ALA A 344 -0.80 16.26 -14.16
N ALA A 345 -0.19 15.29 -13.49
CA ALA A 345 0.28 15.45 -12.13
C ALA A 345 1.36 16.54 -12.02
N LYS A 346 2.33 16.58 -12.94
CA LYS A 346 3.35 17.65 -13.00
C LYS A 346 2.72 19.03 -13.14
N GLN A 347 1.72 19.14 -13.99
CA GLN A 347 1.04 20.41 -14.26
C GLN A 347 0.20 20.87 -13.07
N VAL A 348 -0.64 19.99 -12.51
CA VAL A 348 -1.59 20.36 -11.44
C VAL A 348 -0.88 20.54 -10.10
N LEU A 349 0.04 19.63 -9.76
CA LEU A 349 0.77 19.68 -8.48
C LEU A 349 1.95 20.65 -8.51
N ASN A 350 2.33 21.15 -9.68
CA ASN A 350 3.48 22.04 -9.91
C ASN A 350 4.79 21.49 -9.29
N MET A 351 5.03 20.18 -9.46
CA MET A 351 6.23 19.48 -8.99
C MET A 351 6.58 18.33 -9.93
N SER A 352 7.76 17.76 -9.77
CA SER A 352 8.15 16.56 -10.51
C SER A 352 7.17 15.40 -10.20
N ALA A 353 6.88 14.60 -11.22
CA ALA A 353 6.09 13.37 -11.03
C ALA A 353 6.61 12.25 -11.94
N ARG A 354 6.68 11.03 -11.40
CA ARG A 354 7.07 9.84 -12.14
C ARG A 354 6.15 8.67 -11.80
N LEU A 355 6.11 7.67 -12.66
CA LEU A 355 5.50 6.39 -12.30
C LEU A 355 6.43 5.58 -11.39
N GLY A 356 5.85 5.01 -10.33
CA GLY A 356 6.46 3.99 -9.50
C GLY A 356 6.01 2.62 -9.99
N LEU A 357 6.88 1.92 -10.69
CA LEU A 357 6.60 0.61 -11.27
C LEU A 357 7.56 -0.44 -10.72
N PRO A 358 7.10 -1.68 -10.49
CA PRO A 358 8.00 -2.79 -10.18
C PRO A 358 8.95 -3.02 -11.36
N HIS A 359 10.19 -3.36 -11.05
CA HIS A 359 11.17 -3.73 -12.05
C HIS A 359 12.21 -4.71 -11.47
N SER A 360 12.94 -5.41 -12.35
CA SER A 360 13.91 -6.45 -11.98
C SER A 360 15.07 -5.97 -11.08
N GLY A 361 15.32 -4.66 -11.02
CA GLY A 361 16.31 -4.08 -10.10
C GLY A 361 15.82 -3.99 -8.64
N ILE A 362 14.50 -4.13 -8.39
CA ILE A 362 13.92 -4.09 -7.05
C ILE A 362 13.65 -5.50 -6.53
N VAL A 363 13.15 -6.41 -7.40
CA VAL A 363 12.74 -7.75 -7.01
C VAL A 363 13.01 -8.75 -8.13
N GLN A 364 13.45 -9.95 -7.76
CA GLN A 364 13.59 -11.06 -8.71
C GLN A 364 12.21 -11.68 -8.97
N ALA A 365 11.62 -11.36 -10.10
CA ALA A 365 10.30 -11.84 -10.48
C ALA A 365 10.24 -12.15 -11.99
N PRO A 366 9.37 -13.08 -12.43
CA PRO A 366 9.02 -13.23 -13.83
C PRO A 366 8.47 -11.94 -14.42
N ASP A 367 8.80 -11.62 -15.68
CA ASP A 367 8.44 -10.34 -16.33
C ASP A 367 6.93 -10.05 -16.30
N ASN A 368 6.10 -11.06 -16.42
CA ASN A 368 4.65 -10.94 -16.37
C ASN A 368 4.10 -10.54 -14.99
N LEU A 369 4.88 -10.71 -13.93
CA LEU A 369 4.53 -10.30 -12.57
C LEU A 369 5.08 -8.90 -12.21
N LEU A 370 5.91 -8.30 -13.06
CA LEU A 370 6.34 -6.90 -12.94
C LEU A 370 5.27 -5.91 -13.46
N ASP A 371 4.08 -6.41 -13.84
CA ASP A 371 2.94 -5.58 -14.20
C ASP A 371 2.46 -4.76 -12.98
N PRO A 372 2.12 -3.48 -13.16
CA PRO A 372 1.66 -2.59 -12.09
C PRO A 372 0.48 -3.13 -11.27
N THR A 373 -0.32 -4.02 -11.82
CA THR A 373 -1.45 -4.66 -11.12
C THR A 373 -1.01 -5.55 -9.96
N TYR A 374 0.26 -5.95 -9.92
CA TYR A 374 0.86 -6.74 -8.84
C TYR A 374 1.64 -5.89 -7.84
N SER A 375 1.81 -4.57 -8.06
CA SER A 375 2.71 -3.72 -7.27
C SER A 375 2.48 -3.85 -5.76
N THR A 376 1.23 -3.79 -5.31
CA THR A 376 0.90 -3.92 -3.88
C THR A 376 1.19 -5.31 -3.35
N ALA A 377 0.80 -6.35 -4.06
CA ALA A 377 1.03 -7.73 -3.63
C ALA A 377 2.53 -8.10 -3.61
N LEU A 378 3.32 -7.61 -4.59
CA LEU A 378 4.79 -7.70 -4.59
C LEU A 378 5.39 -6.98 -3.39
N ALA A 379 4.97 -5.74 -3.15
CA ALA A 379 5.43 -4.95 -2.03
C ALA A 379 5.16 -5.66 -0.69
N LEU A 380 3.97 -6.26 -0.52
CA LEU A 380 3.61 -7.01 0.68
C LEU A 380 4.47 -8.27 0.88
N VAL A 381 4.89 -8.95 -0.19
CA VAL A 381 5.82 -10.08 -0.10
C VAL A 381 7.21 -9.63 0.34
N CYS A 382 7.69 -8.48 -0.15
CA CYS A 382 9.02 -7.96 0.14
C CYS A 382 9.11 -7.24 1.49
N TYR A 383 8.02 -6.61 1.94
CA TYR A 383 7.96 -5.74 3.12
C TYR A 383 8.50 -6.37 4.41
N PRO A 384 8.23 -7.66 4.74
CA PRO A 384 8.78 -8.27 5.96
C PRO A 384 10.30 -8.34 6.05
N GLN A 385 11.01 -8.13 4.94
CA GLN A 385 12.48 -8.08 4.91
C GLN A 385 13.02 -6.65 4.95
N SER A 386 12.15 -5.66 4.84
CA SER A 386 12.53 -4.25 4.76
C SER A 386 13.05 -3.69 6.10
N SER A 387 13.83 -2.62 6.00
CA SER A 387 14.30 -1.86 7.17
C SER A 387 13.13 -1.18 7.88
N LEU A 388 12.15 -0.70 7.13
CA LEU A 388 10.95 -0.06 7.68
C LEU A 388 10.12 -1.04 8.50
N TYR A 389 9.93 -2.27 8.03
CA TYR A 389 9.24 -3.32 8.78
C TYR A 389 9.94 -3.62 10.11
N ARG A 390 11.27 -3.72 10.10
CA ARG A 390 12.06 -3.94 11.32
C ARG A 390 11.92 -2.77 12.31
N ALA A 391 11.91 -1.55 11.81
CA ALA A 391 11.74 -0.35 12.62
C ALA A 391 10.35 -0.24 13.28
N THR A 392 9.30 -0.84 12.69
CA THR A 392 7.94 -0.82 13.28
C THR A 392 7.79 -1.70 14.52
N GLY A 393 8.83 -2.46 14.91
CA GLY A 393 8.78 -3.42 16.03
C GLY A 393 7.90 -4.64 15.77
N LEU A 394 7.31 -4.77 14.58
CA LEU A 394 6.48 -5.92 14.20
C LEU A 394 7.32 -7.19 14.11
N ALA A 395 8.58 -7.07 13.70
CA ALA A 395 9.51 -8.20 13.66
C ALA A 395 9.74 -8.84 15.05
N ALA A 396 9.69 -8.07 16.14
CA ALA A 396 9.86 -8.55 17.49
C ALA A 396 8.63 -9.29 18.03
N ARG A 397 7.43 -9.08 17.45
CA ARG A 397 6.18 -9.76 17.83
C ARG A 397 6.05 -11.18 17.27
N ARG A 398 7.00 -11.65 16.46
CA ARG A 398 7.06 -13.04 16.01
C ARG A 398 7.45 -13.95 17.18
N GLU A 399 6.54 -14.21 18.12
CA GLU A 399 6.58 -15.46 18.86
C GLU A 399 6.46 -16.61 17.84
N PRO A 400 7.29 -17.66 17.97
CA PRO A 400 7.16 -18.83 17.10
C PRO A 400 5.71 -19.31 17.19
N SER A 401 5.05 -19.37 16.04
CA SER A 401 3.62 -19.67 15.90
C SER A 401 3.22 -20.76 16.92
N ARG A 402 2.04 -20.64 17.52
CA ARG A 402 1.44 -21.61 18.48
C ARG A 402 1.59 -23.07 18.03
N TRP A 403 1.81 -23.29 16.76
CA TRP A 403 2.06 -24.58 16.12
C TRP A 403 3.43 -25.18 16.47
N LYS A 404 4.52 -24.40 16.51
CA LYS A 404 5.85 -24.87 16.98
C LYS A 404 5.86 -25.15 18.47
N ARG A 405 5.01 -24.48 19.26
CA ARG A 405 4.84 -24.73 20.70
C ARG A 405 4.06 -26.03 20.98
N ARG A 406 3.10 -26.40 20.13
CA ARG A 406 2.38 -27.68 20.21
C ARG A 406 3.28 -28.88 19.87
N LEU A 407 4.15 -28.75 18.87
CA LEU A 407 5.11 -29.83 18.52
C LEU A 407 6.18 -30.03 19.60
N ARG A 408 6.67 -28.96 20.27
CA ARG A 408 7.60 -29.11 21.41
C ARG A 408 6.95 -29.73 22.64
N GLY A 409 5.65 -29.54 22.86
CA GLY A 409 4.89 -30.22 23.90
C GLY A 409 4.74 -31.72 23.65
N PHE A 410 4.48 -32.09 22.38
CA PHE A 410 4.29 -33.51 22.00
C PHE A 410 5.56 -34.36 22.09
N PHE A 411 6.75 -33.76 21.90
CA PHE A 411 8.03 -34.47 22.01
C PHE A 411 8.60 -34.50 23.45
N LYS A 412 8.01 -33.77 24.41
CA LYS A 412 8.43 -33.82 25.81
C LYS A 412 7.76 -34.92 26.63
N ASP A 413 6.65 -35.47 26.11
CA ASP A 413 5.91 -36.57 26.78
C ASP A 413 6.29 -37.94 26.19
N PHE A 414 7.34 -38.03 25.34
CA PHE A 414 7.84 -39.28 24.74
C PHE A 414 9.37 -39.47 24.93
N LEU A 415 9.98 -38.76 25.82
CA LEU A 415 11.33 -39.01 26.35
C LEU A 415 11.25 -39.00 27.91
#